data_5b8b08a67042c9e4bb6a9da9500ffd78
#
_entry.id   5b8b08a67042c9e4bb6a9da9500ffd78
#
_cell.length_a   1.000
_cell.length_b   1.000
_cell.length_c   1.000
_cell.angle_alpha   90.00
_cell.angle_beta   90.00
_cell.angle_gamma   90.00
#
_symmetry.space_group_name_H-M   'P 1'
#
loop_
_entity.id
_entity.type
_entity.pdbx_description
1 polymer ?
#
loop_
_entity_poly.entity_id
_entity_poly.type
_entity_poly.pdbx_seq_one_letter_code
_entity_poly.pdbx_strand_id
1 'polypeptide(L)'
;MEKMKAKHIPRIDIHDRIELKNALPLRTPYVIYIDPCDTCNFRCKFCPSGNLELMKKTRGRGHGPMDFEMYKGIIDSLQEFPDPVRVIRLYKEGEPLVNPRFADMVRYAKASPKVQRVDTTTNASLLTPERSLEIIDAGLDRINISVEGINADQYRDFSGHKMDYQQFVDNIAFFYDHKKQCEMNIKINGDILTPEQEEEFYRTFGNITDGINVERTIEYWPKYNDMKVGFDEGVSLLGGAANPVY
;
A
#
# COMPACT_ATOMS: atom_id res chain seq x y z
N MET A 1 -18.28 22.21 12.08
CA MET A 1 -17.20 21.42 11.48
C MET A 1 -17.44 21.33 9.99
N GLU A 2 -16.49 21.76 9.20
CA GLU A 2 -16.55 21.62 7.74
C GLU A 2 -16.55 20.14 7.38
N LYS A 3 -17.40 19.74 6.45
CA LYS A 3 -17.56 18.32 6.09
C LYS A 3 -16.30 17.84 5.39
N MET A 4 -15.62 16.84 5.93
CA MET A 4 -14.47 16.16 5.32
C MET A 4 -14.79 15.74 3.89
N LYS A 5 -13.85 15.94 2.95
CA LYS A 5 -14.01 15.56 1.53
C LYS A 5 -13.85 14.07 1.31
N ALA A 6 -12.93 13.43 2.02
CA ALA A 6 -12.63 12.01 1.89
C ALA A 6 -13.84 11.14 2.25
N LYS A 7 -13.97 10.02 1.55
CA LYS A 7 -14.93 8.97 1.88
C LYS A 7 -14.27 7.98 2.85
N HIS A 8 -15.02 7.55 3.88
CA HIS A 8 -14.61 6.38 4.64
C HIS A 8 -14.67 5.16 3.74
N ILE A 9 -13.52 4.48 3.58
CA ILE A 9 -13.43 3.27 2.80
C ILE A 9 -13.20 2.08 3.74
N PRO A 10 -13.91 0.96 3.55
CA PRO A 10 -13.63 -0.24 4.34
C PRO A 10 -12.29 -0.84 3.89
N ARG A 11 -11.58 -1.49 4.81
CA ARG A 11 -10.36 -2.24 4.48
C ARG A 11 -10.61 -3.27 3.37
N ILE A 12 -11.76 -3.91 3.41
CA ILE A 12 -12.18 -4.90 2.43
C ILE A 12 -13.53 -4.45 1.88
N ASP A 13 -13.56 -4.06 0.63
CA ASP A 13 -14.81 -3.85 -0.08
C ASP A 13 -15.33 -5.20 -0.58
N ILE A 14 -16.53 -5.56 -0.14
CA ILE A 14 -17.20 -6.81 -0.52
C ILE A 14 -18.32 -6.57 -1.55
N HIS A 15 -18.60 -5.32 -1.91
CA HIS A 15 -19.61 -5.01 -2.90
C HIS A 15 -19.16 -5.46 -4.29
N ASP A 16 -20.09 -5.97 -5.08
CA ASP A 16 -19.89 -6.40 -6.47
C ASP A 16 -18.83 -7.51 -6.67
N ARG A 17 -18.54 -8.30 -5.63
CA ARG A 17 -17.64 -9.45 -5.74
C ARG A 17 -18.35 -10.62 -6.42
N ILE A 18 -17.66 -11.21 -7.38
CA ILE A 18 -18.05 -12.50 -7.94
C ILE A 18 -17.67 -13.58 -6.92
N GLU A 19 -18.58 -14.49 -6.64
CA GLU A 19 -18.25 -15.69 -5.85
C GLU A 19 -17.18 -16.50 -6.59
N LEU A 20 -16.02 -16.68 -5.95
CA LEU A 20 -14.86 -17.31 -6.58
C LEU A 20 -15.18 -18.72 -7.11
N LYS A 21 -16.02 -19.48 -6.40
CA LYS A 21 -16.46 -20.82 -6.85
C LYS A 21 -17.10 -20.82 -8.23
N ASN A 22 -17.74 -19.70 -8.65
CA ASN A 22 -18.41 -19.54 -9.94
C ASN A 22 -17.45 -19.03 -11.03
N ALA A 23 -16.25 -18.57 -10.64
CA ALA A 23 -15.25 -18.02 -11.55
C ALA A 23 -14.09 -19.01 -11.84
N LEU A 24 -13.93 -20.05 -11.02
CA LEU A 24 -12.86 -21.03 -11.20
C LEU A 24 -13.20 -22.10 -12.24
N PRO A 25 -12.19 -22.59 -12.99
CA PRO A 25 -10.80 -22.15 -13.00
C PRO A 25 -10.61 -20.84 -13.76
N LEU A 26 -9.77 -19.94 -13.24
CA LEU A 26 -9.44 -18.69 -13.91
C LEU A 26 -8.46 -18.96 -15.05
N ARG A 27 -8.76 -18.46 -16.24
CA ARG A 27 -7.86 -18.51 -17.40
C ARG A 27 -6.76 -17.45 -17.33
N THR A 28 -7.04 -16.35 -16.64
CA THR A 28 -6.14 -15.22 -16.38
C THR A 28 -6.29 -14.78 -14.93
N PRO A 29 -5.20 -14.55 -14.18
CA PRO A 29 -5.28 -14.01 -12.82
C PRO A 29 -5.97 -12.64 -12.81
N TYR A 30 -6.81 -12.39 -11.81
CA TYR A 30 -7.38 -11.05 -11.62
C TYR A 30 -6.33 -10.03 -11.16
N VAL A 31 -5.43 -10.46 -10.28
CA VAL A 31 -4.40 -9.60 -9.68
C VAL A 31 -3.07 -10.30 -9.71
N ILE A 32 -2.03 -9.57 -10.08
CA ILE A 32 -0.64 -10.00 -9.96
C ILE A 32 0.09 -9.00 -9.08
N TYR A 33 0.79 -9.51 -8.06
CA TYR A 33 1.66 -8.72 -7.20
C TYR A 33 3.09 -8.81 -7.73
N ILE A 34 3.74 -7.67 -7.85
CA ILE A 34 5.15 -7.55 -8.21
C ILE A 34 5.78 -6.59 -7.23
N ASP A 35 6.83 -7.00 -6.54
CA ASP A 35 7.56 -6.14 -5.61
C ASP A 35 8.60 -5.31 -6.36
N PRO A 36 8.45 -3.99 -6.51
CA PRO A 36 9.48 -3.13 -7.10
C PRO A 36 10.76 -3.13 -6.29
N CYS A 37 10.62 -3.32 -4.97
CA CYS A 37 11.73 -3.42 -4.03
C CYS A 37 11.31 -4.28 -2.83
N ASP A 38 12.09 -5.29 -2.50
CA ASP A 38 11.82 -6.18 -1.37
C ASP A 38 12.43 -5.69 -0.05
N THR A 39 13.06 -4.51 -0.04
CA THR A 39 13.57 -3.84 1.15
C THR A 39 12.76 -2.57 1.44
N CYS A 40 12.70 -2.19 2.72
CA CYS A 40 11.98 -1.00 3.16
C CYS A 40 12.94 -0.05 3.88
N ASN A 41 12.71 1.25 3.74
CA ASN A 41 13.43 2.29 4.48
C ASN A 41 12.86 2.51 5.90
N PHE A 42 11.69 1.90 6.22
CA PHE A 42 11.11 1.88 7.56
C PHE A 42 11.44 0.58 8.31
N ARG A 43 11.24 0.63 9.65
CA ARG A 43 11.43 -0.50 10.57
C ARG A 43 10.21 -0.65 11.48
N CYS A 44 9.01 -0.64 10.87
CA CYS A 44 7.75 -0.72 11.60
C CYS A 44 7.71 -1.96 12.48
N LYS A 45 7.34 -1.80 13.75
CA LYS A 45 7.38 -2.84 14.77
C LYS A 45 6.50 -4.07 14.44
N PHE A 46 5.41 -3.86 13.71
CA PHE A 46 4.48 -4.93 13.30
C PHE A 46 4.87 -5.61 11.99
N CYS A 47 5.80 -5.04 11.23
CA CYS A 47 6.10 -5.50 9.88
C CYS A 47 7.32 -6.45 9.86
N PRO A 48 7.18 -7.66 9.32
CA PRO A 48 8.32 -8.57 9.18
C PRO A 48 9.51 -7.96 8.41
N SER A 49 9.23 -7.13 7.39
CA SER A 49 10.27 -6.43 6.63
C SER A 49 11.04 -5.38 7.45
N GLY A 50 10.49 -4.94 8.58
CA GLY A 50 11.18 -4.08 9.55
C GLY A 50 12.21 -4.82 10.41
N ASN A 51 12.10 -6.14 10.52
CA ASN A 51 13.00 -6.97 11.31
C ASN A 51 14.20 -7.43 10.46
N LEU A 52 15.33 -6.72 10.58
CA LEU A 52 16.52 -6.99 9.78
C LEU A 52 17.12 -8.38 10.01
N GLU A 53 17.05 -8.93 11.24
CA GLU A 53 17.55 -10.26 11.53
C GLU A 53 16.67 -11.35 10.89
N LEU A 54 15.36 -11.14 10.90
CA LEU A 54 14.44 -12.01 10.17
C LEU A 54 14.70 -11.94 8.67
N MET A 55 14.85 -10.74 8.12
CA MET A 55 15.12 -10.54 6.68
C MET A 55 16.41 -11.24 6.24
N LYS A 56 17.50 -11.13 7.01
CA LYS A 56 18.78 -11.84 6.73
C LYS A 56 18.64 -13.36 6.74
N LYS A 57 17.73 -13.88 7.58
CA LYS A 57 17.49 -15.34 7.71
C LYS A 57 16.47 -15.85 6.71
N THR A 58 15.68 -14.98 6.11
CA THR A 58 14.63 -15.37 5.16
C THR A 58 15.26 -15.51 3.76
N ARG A 59 15.30 -16.74 3.30
CA ARG A 59 15.87 -17.06 1.97
C ARG A 59 15.04 -16.37 0.87
N GLY A 60 15.72 -15.75 -0.08
CA GLY A 60 15.09 -15.09 -1.23
C GLY A 60 14.55 -13.70 -0.94
N ARG A 61 14.99 -13.05 0.16
CA ARG A 61 14.58 -11.69 0.53
C ARG A 61 15.80 -10.78 0.74
N GLY A 62 15.59 -9.46 0.69
CA GLY A 62 16.64 -8.47 0.98
C GLY A 62 17.58 -8.17 -0.19
N HIS A 63 17.10 -8.35 -1.42
CA HIS A 63 17.87 -8.07 -2.62
C HIS A 63 17.85 -6.60 -3.03
N GLY A 64 16.88 -5.83 -2.53
CA GLY A 64 16.70 -4.42 -2.87
C GLY A 64 15.81 -4.17 -4.08
N PRO A 65 16.07 -3.10 -4.85
CA PRO A 65 15.28 -2.76 -6.03
C PRO A 65 15.34 -3.84 -7.13
N MET A 66 14.18 -4.17 -7.67
CA MET A 66 14.07 -5.07 -8.82
C MET A 66 14.72 -4.44 -10.05
N ASP A 67 15.46 -5.23 -10.79
CA ASP A 67 16.01 -4.83 -12.09
C ASP A 67 14.89 -4.54 -13.10
N PHE A 68 15.05 -3.46 -13.86
CA PHE A 68 14.00 -2.99 -14.76
C PHE A 68 13.83 -3.90 -15.98
N GLU A 69 14.88 -4.53 -16.49
CA GLU A 69 14.78 -5.47 -17.61
C GLU A 69 14.06 -6.76 -17.17
N MET A 70 14.35 -7.23 -15.96
CA MET A 70 13.57 -8.34 -15.36
C MET A 70 12.07 -7.96 -15.26
N TYR A 71 11.76 -6.76 -14.78
CA TYR A 71 10.38 -6.29 -14.71
C TYR A 71 9.69 -6.26 -16.08
N LYS A 72 10.37 -5.75 -17.11
CA LYS A 72 9.83 -5.74 -18.48
C LYS A 72 9.51 -7.16 -18.96
N GLY A 73 10.43 -8.10 -18.75
CA GLY A 73 10.19 -9.50 -19.07
C GLY A 73 8.95 -10.09 -18.39
N ILE A 74 8.68 -9.72 -17.13
CA ILE A 74 7.46 -10.13 -16.42
C ILE A 74 6.21 -9.53 -17.10
N ILE A 75 6.21 -8.24 -17.41
CA ILE A 75 5.06 -7.59 -18.06
C ILE A 75 4.84 -8.15 -19.47
N ASP A 76 5.91 -8.39 -20.22
CA ASP A 76 5.82 -8.94 -21.58
C ASP A 76 5.26 -10.37 -21.59
N SER A 77 5.59 -11.18 -20.57
CA SER A 77 5.06 -12.54 -20.44
C SER A 77 3.55 -12.60 -20.23
N LEU A 78 2.90 -11.48 -19.83
CA LEU A 78 1.45 -11.42 -19.72
C LEU A 78 0.73 -11.64 -21.06
N GLN A 79 1.42 -11.53 -22.18
CA GLN A 79 0.87 -11.86 -23.51
C GLN A 79 0.43 -13.32 -23.62
N GLU A 80 0.96 -14.21 -22.81
CA GLU A 80 0.58 -15.64 -22.78
C GLU A 80 -0.82 -15.85 -22.19
N PHE A 81 -1.33 -14.91 -21.39
CA PHE A 81 -2.70 -15.00 -20.89
C PHE A 81 -3.72 -14.64 -21.98
N PRO A 82 -4.85 -15.37 -22.06
CA PRO A 82 -5.88 -15.08 -23.06
C PRO A 82 -6.52 -13.70 -22.86
N ASP A 83 -6.74 -13.30 -21.60
CA ASP A 83 -7.42 -12.07 -21.24
C ASP A 83 -6.46 -11.10 -20.53
N PRO A 84 -6.72 -9.80 -20.52
CA PRO A 84 -5.92 -8.85 -19.73
C PRO A 84 -6.04 -9.11 -18.22
N VAL A 85 -4.94 -8.91 -17.50
CA VAL A 85 -4.91 -8.87 -16.03
C VAL A 85 -5.61 -7.61 -15.56
N ARG A 86 -6.54 -7.75 -14.62
CA ARG A 86 -7.33 -6.58 -14.13
C ARG A 86 -6.46 -5.59 -13.37
N VAL A 87 -5.55 -6.09 -12.50
CA VAL A 87 -4.73 -5.22 -11.67
C VAL A 87 -3.32 -5.77 -11.55
N ILE A 88 -2.33 -4.97 -11.87
CA ILE A 88 -0.94 -5.16 -11.44
C ILE A 88 -0.73 -4.34 -10.16
N ARG A 89 -0.35 -5.01 -9.08
CA ARG A 89 -0.06 -4.38 -7.80
C ARG A 89 1.44 -4.30 -7.59
N LEU A 90 1.97 -3.08 -7.69
CA LEU A 90 3.40 -2.81 -7.52
C LEU A 90 3.72 -2.55 -6.04
N TYR A 91 3.49 -3.54 -5.23
CA TYR A 91 3.84 -3.59 -3.80
C TYR A 91 3.52 -4.96 -3.22
N LYS A 92 4.14 -5.34 -2.15
CA LYS A 92 3.75 -6.42 -1.22
C LYS A 92 4.60 -6.35 0.04
N GLU A 93 5.90 -6.45 -0.08
CA GLU A 93 6.80 -6.74 1.01
C GLU A 93 7.70 -5.56 1.42
N GLY A 94 8.28 -4.83 0.54
CA GLY A 94 9.17 -3.71 0.83
C GLY A 94 8.48 -2.36 0.70
N GLU A 95 9.28 -1.36 0.33
CA GLU A 95 8.78 -0.03 -0.03
C GLU A 95 9.01 0.21 -1.53
N PRO A 96 7.95 0.31 -2.34
CA PRO A 96 8.08 0.44 -3.78
C PRO A 96 8.86 1.67 -4.23
N LEU A 97 8.73 2.80 -3.52
CA LEU A 97 9.41 4.06 -3.89
C LEU A 97 10.94 4.05 -3.59
N VAL A 98 11.46 3.02 -2.92
CA VAL A 98 12.90 2.80 -2.84
C VAL A 98 13.49 2.45 -4.21
N ASN A 99 12.68 1.84 -5.11
CA ASN A 99 13.13 1.65 -6.48
C ASN A 99 13.12 2.99 -7.25
N PRO A 100 14.27 3.49 -7.73
CA PRO A 100 14.32 4.74 -8.46
C PRO A 100 13.60 4.68 -9.81
N ARG A 101 13.40 3.47 -10.37
CA ARG A 101 12.72 3.22 -11.63
C ARG A 101 11.20 2.98 -11.48
N PHE A 102 10.62 3.27 -10.29
CA PHE A 102 9.21 2.99 -10.02
C PHE A 102 8.26 3.62 -11.05
N ALA A 103 8.44 4.90 -11.38
CA ALA A 103 7.61 5.58 -12.38
C ALA A 103 7.74 4.93 -13.78
N ASP A 104 8.94 4.49 -14.16
CA ASP A 104 9.15 3.76 -15.43
C ASP A 104 8.44 2.41 -15.42
N MET A 105 8.43 1.71 -14.26
CA MET A 105 7.69 0.46 -14.11
C MET A 105 6.18 0.67 -14.30
N VAL A 106 5.62 1.73 -13.69
CA VAL A 106 4.22 2.11 -13.90
C VAL A 106 3.95 2.38 -15.38
N ARG A 107 4.77 3.23 -16.01
CA ARG A 107 4.62 3.61 -17.44
C ARG A 107 4.66 2.39 -18.36
N TYR A 108 5.60 1.47 -18.10
CA TYR A 108 5.74 0.26 -18.91
C TYR A 108 4.52 -0.66 -18.78
N ALA A 109 4.04 -0.89 -17.55
CA ALA A 109 2.83 -1.68 -17.33
C ALA A 109 1.61 -1.04 -17.99
N LYS A 110 1.43 0.28 -17.87
CA LYS A 110 0.32 1.01 -18.47
C LYS A 110 0.33 1.01 -20.01
N ALA A 111 1.48 0.85 -20.63
CA ALA A 111 1.61 0.71 -22.08
C ALA A 111 1.22 -0.69 -22.59
N SER A 112 1.16 -1.70 -21.72
CA SER A 112 0.79 -3.07 -22.10
C SER A 112 -0.73 -3.21 -22.29
N PRO A 113 -1.20 -3.76 -23.43
CA PRO A 113 -2.62 -4.05 -23.64
C PRO A 113 -3.15 -5.17 -22.72
N LYS A 114 -2.25 -5.87 -22.04
CA LYS A 114 -2.57 -6.94 -21.08
C LYS A 114 -2.72 -6.45 -19.64
N VAL A 115 -2.63 -5.16 -19.38
CA VAL A 115 -2.77 -4.56 -18.06
C VAL A 115 -3.91 -3.54 -18.07
N GLN A 116 -4.95 -3.75 -17.26
CA GLN A 116 -6.05 -2.80 -17.17
C GLN A 116 -5.78 -1.68 -16.16
N ARG A 117 -5.15 -2.02 -15.02
CA ARG A 117 -4.93 -1.09 -13.91
C ARG A 117 -3.60 -1.37 -13.21
N VAL A 118 -2.97 -0.32 -12.71
CA VAL A 118 -1.75 -0.38 -11.88
C VAL A 118 -2.00 0.31 -10.54
N ASP A 119 -1.82 -0.44 -9.45
CA ASP A 119 -1.97 0.04 -8.07
C ASP A 119 -0.65 -0.03 -7.32
N THR A 120 -0.49 0.83 -6.31
CA THR A 120 0.60 0.70 -5.33
C THR A 120 0.13 0.99 -3.91
N THR A 121 0.92 0.51 -2.94
CA THR A 121 0.84 0.92 -1.53
C THR A 121 2.24 1.34 -1.10
N THR A 122 2.36 2.49 -0.46
CA THR A 122 3.64 3.09 -0.06
C THR A 122 3.54 3.74 1.32
N ASN A 123 4.67 3.84 2.02
CA ASN A 123 4.79 4.66 3.22
C ASN A 123 4.92 6.16 2.90
N ALA A 124 5.00 6.52 1.62
CA ALA A 124 5.06 7.87 1.06
C ALA A 124 6.22 8.76 1.56
N SER A 125 7.17 8.25 2.36
CA SER A 125 8.30 9.06 2.85
C SER A 125 9.23 9.56 1.74
N LEU A 126 9.19 8.93 0.57
CA LEU A 126 9.95 9.29 -0.62
C LEU A 126 9.09 9.97 -1.70
N LEU A 127 7.87 10.35 -1.37
CA LEU A 127 6.94 11.02 -2.28
C LEU A 127 7.21 12.53 -2.31
N THR A 128 8.35 12.93 -2.91
CA THR A 128 8.65 14.36 -3.15
C THR A 128 7.77 14.92 -4.25
N PRO A 129 7.66 16.24 -4.41
CA PRO A 129 6.95 16.86 -5.53
C PRO A 129 7.39 16.33 -6.89
N GLU A 130 8.70 16.17 -7.12
CA GLU A 130 9.25 15.65 -8.38
C GLU A 130 8.82 14.21 -8.62
N ARG A 131 8.96 13.35 -7.61
CA ARG A 131 8.52 11.95 -7.67
C ARG A 131 7.00 11.83 -7.88
N SER A 132 6.24 12.73 -7.26
CA SER A 132 4.79 12.82 -7.44
C SER A 132 4.42 13.06 -8.89
N LEU A 133 5.04 14.05 -9.54
CA LEU A 133 4.79 14.35 -10.94
C LEU A 133 5.20 13.21 -11.87
N GLU A 134 6.34 12.57 -11.63
CA GLU A 134 6.79 11.40 -12.41
C GLU A 134 5.79 10.25 -12.34
N ILE A 135 5.25 9.96 -11.16
CA ILE A 135 4.28 8.87 -10.93
C ILE A 135 2.91 9.21 -11.54
N ILE A 136 2.47 10.47 -11.40
CA ILE A 136 1.23 10.95 -12.00
C ILE A 136 1.28 10.86 -13.52
N ASP A 137 2.37 11.32 -14.12
CA ASP A 137 2.58 11.30 -15.58
C ASP A 137 2.80 9.87 -16.12
N ALA A 138 3.30 8.96 -15.29
CA ALA A 138 3.39 7.54 -15.63
C ALA A 138 2.03 6.86 -15.73
N GLY A 139 0.97 7.47 -15.19
CA GLY A 139 -0.41 6.98 -15.32
C GLY A 139 -0.84 6.00 -14.25
N LEU A 140 -0.29 6.10 -13.02
CA LEU A 140 -0.73 5.28 -11.89
C LEU A 140 -2.25 5.44 -11.67
N ASP A 141 -2.96 4.33 -11.44
CA ASP A 141 -4.42 4.33 -11.28
C ASP A 141 -4.86 4.42 -9.81
N ARG A 142 -4.07 3.87 -8.87
CA ARG A 142 -4.34 4.00 -7.43
C ARG A 142 -3.06 4.03 -6.62
N ILE A 143 -3.04 4.91 -5.64
CA ILE A 143 -2.02 4.95 -4.59
C ILE A 143 -2.69 4.82 -3.23
N ASN A 144 -2.24 3.85 -2.43
CA ASN A 144 -2.63 3.74 -1.03
C ASN A 144 -1.43 4.19 -0.18
N ILE A 145 -1.64 5.15 0.69
CA ILE A 145 -0.61 5.66 1.59
C ILE A 145 -0.84 5.10 2.98
N SER A 146 0.17 4.40 3.49
CA SER A 146 0.18 3.91 4.87
C SER A 146 0.88 4.93 5.75
N VAL A 147 0.12 5.58 6.63
CA VAL A 147 0.61 6.53 7.63
C VAL A 147 0.92 5.78 8.91
N GLU A 148 2.10 6.01 9.49
CA GLU A 148 2.60 5.26 10.64
C GLU A 148 2.63 6.09 11.93
N GLY A 149 2.01 7.27 11.92
CA GLY A 149 1.90 8.16 13.08
C GLY A 149 1.30 9.51 12.69
N ILE A 150 0.90 10.29 13.70
CA ILE A 150 0.31 11.64 13.52
C ILE A 150 1.30 12.77 13.86
N ASN A 151 2.54 12.44 14.16
CA ASN A 151 3.62 13.38 14.40
C ASN A 151 4.99 12.71 14.26
N ALA A 152 6.06 13.51 14.26
CA ALA A 152 7.42 13.01 14.06
C ALA A 152 7.89 12.03 15.16
N ASP A 153 7.44 12.21 16.40
CA ASP A 153 7.82 11.33 17.51
C ASP A 153 7.20 9.95 17.36
N GLN A 154 5.91 9.87 17.01
CA GLN A 154 5.25 8.59 16.73
C GLN A 154 5.90 7.87 15.54
N TYR A 155 6.23 8.59 14.46
CA TYR A 155 6.96 8.00 13.33
C TYR A 155 8.28 7.39 13.76
N ARG A 156 9.10 8.14 14.53
CA ARG A 156 10.36 7.64 15.05
C ARG A 156 10.17 6.39 15.91
N ASP A 157 9.22 6.44 16.83
CA ASP A 157 9.02 5.39 17.83
C ASP A 157 8.39 4.13 17.25
N PHE A 158 7.56 4.27 16.21
CA PHE A 158 6.80 3.17 15.64
C PHE A 158 7.45 2.58 14.38
N SER A 159 7.92 3.42 13.48
CA SER A 159 8.54 3.01 12.22
C SER A 159 10.07 3.07 12.24
N GLY A 160 10.68 3.57 13.32
CA GLY A 160 12.13 3.77 13.39
C GLY A 160 12.65 4.85 12.43
N HIS A 161 11.76 5.64 11.83
CA HIS A 161 12.13 6.63 10.82
C HIS A 161 11.97 8.05 11.36
N LYS A 162 13.03 8.86 11.21
CA LYS A 162 12.99 10.29 11.51
C LYS A 162 12.59 11.06 10.27
N MET A 163 11.58 11.92 10.37
CA MET A 163 11.10 12.72 9.27
C MET A 163 10.68 14.12 9.73
N ASP A 164 10.64 15.05 8.79
CA ASP A 164 9.87 16.27 8.93
C ASP A 164 8.40 15.94 8.62
N TYR A 165 7.58 15.89 9.66
CA TYR A 165 6.18 15.49 9.54
C TYR A 165 5.34 16.50 8.74
N GLN A 166 5.63 17.81 8.88
CA GLN A 166 4.91 18.82 8.10
C GLN A 166 5.24 18.69 6.62
N GLN A 167 6.52 18.54 6.27
CA GLN A 167 6.93 18.31 4.89
C GLN A 167 6.33 17.03 4.31
N PHE A 168 6.18 15.99 5.12
CA PHE A 168 5.50 14.76 4.70
C PHE A 168 4.03 14.99 4.35
N VAL A 169 3.29 15.74 5.19
CA VAL A 169 1.90 16.11 4.92
C VAL A 169 1.80 16.99 3.67
N ASP A 170 2.69 17.97 3.54
CA ASP A 170 2.72 18.86 2.37
C ASP A 170 3.00 18.11 1.05
N ASN A 171 3.87 17.12 1.08
CA ASN A 171 4.15 16.27 -0.09
C ASN A 171 2.91 15.43 -0.48
N ILE A 172 2.16 14.92 0.49
CA ILE A 172 0.92 14.20 0.25
C ILE A 172 -0.13 15.14 -0.35
N ALA A 173 -0.29 16.34 0.22
CA ALA A 173 -1.20 17.36 -0.31
C ALA A 173 -0.81 17.74 -1.75
N PHE A 174 0.48 17.92 -2.02
CA PHE A 174 0.99 18.19 -3.36
C PHE A 174 0.57 17.12 -4.36
N PHE A 175 0.74 15.82 -4.01
CA PHE A 175 0.30 14.72 -4.88
C PHE A 175 -1.21 14.79 -5.13
N TYR A 176 -2.00 15.01 -4.08
CA TYR A 176 -3.46 15.10 -4.17
C TYR A 176 -3.91 16.22 -5.10
N ASP A 177 -3.30 17.39 -4.99
CA ASP A 177 -3.65 18.57 -5.78
C ASP A 177 -3.26 18.44 -7.27
N HIS A 178 -2.23 17.65 -7.57
CA HIS A 178 -1.71 17.49 -8.94
C HIS A 178 -2.14 16.17 -9.61
N LYS A 179 -2.73 15.22 -8.84
CA LYS A 179 -3.17 13.94 -9.40
C LYS A 179 -4.21 14.15 -10.50
N LYS A 180 -4.22 13.24 -11.46
CA LYS A 180 -5.19 13.20 -12.57
C LYS A 180 -6.22 12.09 -12.27
N GLN A 181 -6.14 10.96 -12.97
CA GLN A 181 -7.02 9.80 -12.79
C GLN A 181 -6.72 8.98 -11.52
N CYS A 182 -5.59 9.21 -10.86
CA CYS A 182 -5.14 8.39 -9.74
C CYS A 182 -6.08 8.52 -8.54
N GLU A 183 -6.66 7.42 -8.10
CA GLU A 183 -7.38 7.33 -6.83
C GLU A 183 -6.38 7.27 -5.68
N MET A 184 -6.53 8.15 -4.71
CA MET A 184 -5.63 8.24 -3.57
C MET A 184 -6.36 7.88 -2.29
N ASN A 185 -5.83 6.90 -1.57
CA ASN A 185 -6.38 6.46 -0.30
C ASN A 185 -5.32 6.54 0.79
N ILE A 186 -5.70 7.04 1.97
CA ILE A 186 -4.82 7.13 3.14
C ILE A 186 -5.36 6.26 4.25
N LYS A 187 -4.47 5.50 4.87
CA LYS A 187 -4.80 4.65 6.00
C LYS A 187 -3.77 4.78 7.11
N ILE A 188 -4.19 4.54 8.34
CA ILE A 188 -3.34 4.49 9.53
C ILE A 188 -3.66 3.26 10.36
N ASN A 189 -2.67 2.74 11.09
CA ASN A 189 -2.90 1.71 12.09
C ASN A 189 -3.52 2.36 13.35
N GLY A 190 -4.77 2.03 13.63
CA GLY A 190 -5.51 2.57 14.78
C GLY A 190 -5.10 1.96 16.12
N ASP A 191 -4.32 0.87 16.15
CA ASP A 191 -3.89 0.25 17.41
C ASP A 191 -2.88 1.13 18.17
N ILE A 192 -2.29 2.10 17.49
CA ILE A 192 -1.32 3.05 18.06
C ILE A 192 -1.94 4.41 18.42
N LEU A 193 -3.23 4.58 18.19
CA LEU A 193 -3.92 5.86 18.34
C LEU A 193 -4.85 5.88 19.55
N THR A 194 -4.90 7.04 20.25
CA THR A 194 -6.02 7.38 21.11
C THR A 194 -7.19 7.92 20.26
N PRO A 195 -8.42 8.00 20.81
CA PRO A 195 -9.55 8.60 20.10
C PRO A 195 -9.28 10.02 19.59
N GLU A 196 -8.60 10.86 20.39
CA GLU A 196 -8.25 12.24 20.02
C GLU A 196 -7.23 12.26 18.86
N GLN A 197 -6.33 11.30 18.84
CA GLN A 197 -5.34 11.13 17.76
C GLN A 197 -5.99 10.62 16.48
N GLU A 198 -7.01 9.81 16.58
CA GLU A 198 -7.79 9.37 15.43
C GLU A 198 -8.56 10.57 14.81
N GLU A 199 -9.12 11.44 15.64
CA GLU A 199 -9.73 12.69 15.16
C GLU A 199 -8.70 13.60 14.48
N GLU A 200 -7.48 13.70 15.04
CA GLU A 200 -6.36 14.44 14.43
C GLU A 200 -5.99 13.89 13.06
N PHE A 201 -5.92 12.56 12.91
CA PHE A 201 -5.68 11.91 11.65
C PHE A 201 -6.71 12.32 10.59
N TYR A 202 -7.98 12.26 10.92
CA TYR A 202 -9.05 12.69 10.01
C TYR A 202 -8.98 14.19 9.68
N ARG A 203 -8.62 15.02 10.64
CA ARG A 203 -8.46 16.47 10.43
C ARG A 203 -7.31 16.78 9.49
N THR A 204 -6.18 16.08 9.66
CA THR A 204 -4.97 16.29 8.85
C THR A 204 -5.15 15.81 7.42
N PHE A 205 -5.69 14.61 7.23
CA PHE A 205 -5.68 13.97 5.91
C PHE A 205 -7.05 13.97 5.20
N GLY A 206 -8.14 14.21 5.91
CA GLY A 206 -9.49 14.05 5.36
C GLY A 206 -9.85 14.98 4.20
N ASN A 207 -9.09 16.05 3.96
CA ASN A 207 -9.32 16.97 2.86
C ASN A 207 -8.29 16.86 1.73
N ILE A 208 -7.29 16.00 1.89
CA ILE A 208 -6.21 15.75 0.92
C ILE A 208 -6.12 14.28 0.49
N THR A 209 -7.27 13.62 0.41
CA THR A 209 -7.39 12.22 -0.06
C THR A 209 -8.80 11.95 -0.59
N ASP A 210 -8.98 10.95 -1.45
CA ASP A 210 -10.30 10.51 -1.92
C ASP A 210 -10.94 9.55 -0.91
N GLY A 211 -10.14 8.66 -0.33
CA GLY A 211 -10.58 7.70 0.65
C GLY A 211 -9.69 7.66 1.89
N ILE A 212 -10.29 7.45 3.05
CA ILE A 212 -9.57 7.40 4.32
C ILE A 212 -10.07 6.26 5.20
N ASN A 213 -9.14 5.61 5.91
CA ASN A 213 -9.46 4.48 6.76
C ASN A 213 -8.52 4.37 7.97
N VAL A 214 -9.07 3.99 9.12
CA VAL A 214 -8.31 3.56 10.29
C VAL A 214 -8.39 2.04 10.36
N GLU A 215 -7.26 1.38 10.16
CA GLU A 215 -7.18 -0.08 10.17
C GLU A 215 -6.76 -0.59 11.55
N ARG A 216 -7.25 -1.76 11.93
CA ARG A 216 -6.73 -2.52 13.08
C ARG A 216 -5.81 -3.62 12.56
N THR A 217 -4.69 -3.84 13.26
CA THR A 217 -3.71 -4.86 12.86
C THR A 217 -4.31 -6.27 13.04
N ILE A 218 -4.16 -7.09 12.03
CA ILE A 218 -4.49 -8.51 12.11
C ILE A 218 -3.18 -9.27 12.34
N GLU A 219 -3.14 -10.10 13.36
CA GLU A 219 -1.97 -10.87 13.72
C GLU A 219 -1.78 -12.05 12.75
N TYR A 220 -1.08 -11.81 11.62
CA TYR A 220 -0.68 -12.89 10.70
C TYR A 220 0.61 -13.60 11.12
N TRP A 221 1.47 -12.91 11.89
CA TRP A 221 2.81 -13.38 12.24
C TRP A 221 3.09 -13.23 13.75
N PRO A 222 2.38 -13.97 14.62
CA PRO A 222 2.45 -13.78 16.08
C PRO A 222 3.87 -13.85 16.64
N LYS A 223 4.73 -14.68 16.05
CA LYS A 223 6.12 -14.88 16.51
C LYS A 223 7.04 -13.69 16.23
N TYR A 224 6.60 -12.76 15.36
CA TYR A 224 7.43 -11.65 14.87
C TYR A 224 6.79 -10.28 15.14
N ASN A 225 5.63 -10.27 15.76
CA ASN A 225 4.98 -9.04 16.19
C ASN A 225 5.43 -8.68 17.60
N ASP A 226 6.10 -7.54 17.73
CA ASP A 226 6.44 -6.96 19.04
C ASP A 226 5.25 -6.24 19.69
N MET A 227 4.15 -6.07 18.95
CA MET A 227 2.91 -5.48 19.44
C MET A 227 1.95 -6.56 19.92
N LYS A 228 1.49 -6.41 21.16
CA LYS A 228 0.28 -7.08 21.62
C LYS A 228 -0.90 -6.37 20.97
N VAL A 229 -1.39 -6.91 19.88
CA VAL A 229 -2.62 -6.44 19.26
C VAL A 229 -3.76 -6.88 20.17
N GLY A 230 -4.45 -5.92 20.77
CA GLY A 230 -5.73 -6.20 21.42
C GLY A 230 -6.72 -6.59 20.32
N PHE A 231 -7.04 -7.86 20.25
CA PHE A 231 -8.22 -8.27 19.49
C PHE A 231 -9.42 -7.68 20.21
N ASP A 232 -10.10 -6.77 19.54
CA ASP A 232 -11.43 -6.37 19.98
C ASP A 232 -12.33 -7.60 19.82
N GLU A 233 -12.70 -8.24 20.94
CA GLU A 233 -13.55 -9.46 20.95
C GLU A 233 -14.91 -9.23 20.26
N GLY A 234 -15.23 -7.99 19.90
CA GLY A 234 -16.43 -7.59 19.18
C GLY A 234 -16.37 -7.71 17.66
N VAL A 235 -15.20 -7.87 17.06
CA VAL A 235 -15.10 -8.15 15.63
C VAL A 235 -15.14 -9.66 15.43
N SER A 236 -16.31 -10.23 15.60
CA SER A 236 -16.63 -11.51 14.99
C SER A 236 -16.36 -11.36 13.49
N LEU A 237 -15.24 -11.90 13.04
CA LEU A 237 -15.00 -12.16 11.63
C LEU A 237 -16.26 -12.87 11.14
N LEU A 238 -17.02 -12.18 10.31
CA LEU A 238 -18.25 -12.59 9.66
C LEU A 238 -18.29 -14.11 9.52
N GLY A 239 -19.25 -14.73 10.19
CA GLY A 239 -19.49 -16.14 10.33
C GLY A 239 -18.74 -17.06 9.41
N GLY A 240 -17.82 -17.82 9.99
CA GLY A 240 -17.31 -19.08 9.47
C GLY A 240 -16.83 -19.05 8.03
N ALA A 241 -15.62 -18.75 7.85
CA ALA A 241 -14.63 -19.30 6.94
C ALA A 241 -13.49 -18.30 6.87
N ALA A 242 -12.41 -18.58 7.57
CA ALA A 242 -11.12 -17.96 7.31
C ALA A 242 -10.74 -18.29 5.87
N ASN A 243 -11.09 -17.43 4.94
CA ASN A 243 -10.48 -17.46 3.63
C ASN A 243 -9.23 -16.58 3.71
N PRO A 244 -8.05 -17.13 3.53
CA PRO A 244 -6.88 -16.32 3.26
C PRO A 244 -7.16 -15.57 1.97
N VAL A 245 -7.35 -14.28 2.08
CA VAL A 245 -7.48 -13.42 0.91
C VAL A 245 -6.08 -13.12 0.45
N TYR A 246 -5.64 -13.82 -0.57
CA TYR A 246 -4.53 -13.41 -1.39
C TYR A 246 -4.99 -12.44 -2.47
#